data_c5b04b0e2f8c5ea080aba70bfc1b76e1
#
_entry.id   c5b04b0e2f8c5ea080aba70bfc1b76e1
#
_cell.length_a   1.000
_cell.length_b   1.000
_cell.length_c   1.000
_cell.angle_alpha   90.00
_cell.angle_beta   90.00
_cell.angle_gamma   90.00
#
_symmetry.space_group_name_H-M   'P 1'
#
loop_
_entity.id
_entity.type
_entity.pdbx_description
1 polymer ?
#
loop_
_entity_poly.entity_id
_entity_poly.type
_entity_poly.pdbx_seq_one_letter_code
_entity_poly.pdbx_strand_id
1 'polypeptide(L)'
;YLPLTPLDEVKLGEVVVPDAGATFLGAALELLLERVDRDIKKTTGDAKGDWRPLLFVMTDGSPSDLHAYREAVTEVKKRNFGSILACAAGPKAKQEILLELTDRVVTLDTMDSAAFSGFFKWVSASVAVGSSSAGVSCQISLPPPPPEVQLVL
;
A
#
# COMPACT_ATOMS: atom_id res chain seq x y z
N TYR A 1 -4.21 -12.50 -0.58
CA TYR A 1 -4.99 -13.08 0.51
C TYR A 1 -6.50 -12.97 0.28
N LEU A 2 -6.97 -11.78 -0.04
CA LEU A 2 -8.32 -11.56 -0.53
C LEU A 2 -8.27 -11.13 -2.00
N PRO A 3 -9.16 -11.64 -2.86
CA PRO A 3 -9.32 -11.07 -4.20
C PRO A 3 -9.87 -9.64 -4.10
N LEU A 4 -9.85 -8.90 -5.21
CA LEU A 4 -10.54 -7.62 -5.28
C LEU A 4 -12.03 -7.85 -4.99
N THR A 5 -12.53 -7.28 -3.92
CA THR A 5 -13.87 -7.56 -3.37
C THR A 5 -14.54 -6.22 -3.04
N PRO A 6 -15.82 -6.01 -3.42
CA PRO A 6 -16.58 -4.86 -2.99
C PRO A 6 -16.56 -4.74 -1.46
N LEU A 7 -16.46 -3.51 -0.94
CA LEU A 7 -16.26 -3.28 0.49
C LEU A 7 -17.41 -3.81 1.35
N ASP A 8 -18.63 -3.76 0.85
CA ASP A 8 -19.84 -4.27 1.47
C ASP A 8 -19.94 -5.81 1.48
N GLU A 9 -19.14 -6.47 0.64
CA GLU A 9 -19.07 -7.93 0.54
C GLU A 9 -17.87 -8.53 1.28
N VAL A 10 -16.92 -7.68 1.74
CA VAL A 10 -15.70 -8.15 2.41
C VAL A 10 -16.01 -8.90 3.69
N LYS A 11 -15.58 -10.14 3.76
CA LYS A 11 -15.58 -10.95 4.98
C LYS A 11 -14.14 -11.31 5.32
N LEU A 12 -13.64 -10.72 6.39
CA LEU A 12 -12.32 -11.07 6.91
C LEU A 12 -12.44 -12.38 7.68
N GLY A 13 -11.74 -13.42 7.19
CA GLY A 13 -11.53 -14.63 7.95
C GLY A 13 -10.45 -14.43 9.04
N GLU A 14 -10.21 -15.46 9.82
CA GLU A 14 -9.10 -15.47 10.77
C GLU A 14 -7.76 -15.31 10.03
N VAL A 15 -6.96 -14.36 10.48
CA VAL A 15 -5.60 -14.16 9.96
C VAL A 15 -4.65 -15.03 10.77
N VAL A 16 -4.17 -16.10 10.15
CA VAL A 16 -3.14 -16.96 10.77
C VAL A 16 -1.79 -16.27 10.58
N VAL A 17 -1.18 -15.89 11.70
CA VAL A 17 0.17 -15.31 11.72
C VAL A 17 1.17 -16.45 11.95
N PRO A 18 2.15 -16.66 11.06
CA PRO A 18 3.20 -17.64 11.29
C PRO A 18 4.10 -17.20 12.45
N ASP A 19 4.58 -18.17 13.25
CA ASP A 19 5.46 -17.89 14.38
C ASP A 19 6.82 -17.30 13.97
N ALA A 20 7.28 -17.61 12.79
CA ALA A 20 8.50 -17.08 12.19
C ALA A 20 8.42 -17.15 10.65
N GLY A 21 9.21 -16.31 9.99
CA GLY A 21 9.29 -16.31 8.53
C GLY A 21 10.18 -15.21 8.00
N ALA A 22 10.57 -15.36 6.74
CA ALA A 22 11.26 -14.32 5.99
C ALA A 22 10.24 -13.32 5.43
N THR A 23 10.66 -12.08 5.21
CA THR A 23 9.84 -11.03 4.60
C THR A 23 9.98 -11.09 3.08
N PHE A 24 9.10 -11.82 2.40
CA PHE A 24 9.08 -11.93 0.94
C PHE A 24 8.26 -10.80 0.31
N LEU A 25 8.76 -9.58 0.42
CA LEU A 25 8.05 -8.40 -0.08
C LEU A 25 8.07 -8.33 -1.63
N GLY A 26 9.14 -8.81 -2.26
CA GLY A 26 9.22 -8.93 -3.71
C GLY A 26 8.12 -9.84 -4.26
N ALA A 27 8.04 -11.07 -3.77
CA ALA A 27 7.00 -12.01 -4.17
C ALA A 27 5.57 -11.49 -3.89
N ALA A 28 5.39 -10.75 -2.79
CA ALA A 28 4.10 -10.13 -2.49
C ALA A 28 3.72 -9.05 -3.52
N LEU A 29 4.68 -8.23 -3.94
CA LEU A 29 4.45 -7.22 -4.99
C LEU A 29 4.21 -7.86 -6.36
N GLU A 30 4.92 -8.94 -6.70
CA GLU A 30 4.67 -9.69 -7.94
C GLU A 30 3.24 -10.22 -7.99
N LEU A 31 2.79 -10.87 -6.91
CA LEU A 31 1.41 -11.35 -6.80
C LEU A 31 0.40 -10.20 -6.89
N LEU A 32 0.69 -9.06 -6.26
CA LEU A 32 -0.15 -7.86 -6.37
C LEU A 32 -0.27 -7.41 -7.83
N LEU A 33 0.85 -7.36 -8.56
CA LEU A 33 0.86 -6.94 -9.97
C LEU A 33 0.03 -7.85 -10.86
N GLU A 34 0.12 -9.17 -10.66
CA GLU A 34 -0.75 -10.14 -11.36
C GLU A 34 -2.23 -9.86 -11.08
N ARG A 35 -2.58 -9.52 -9.83
CA ARG A 35 -3.96 -9.18 -9.45
C ARG A 35 -4.42 -7.88 -10.07
N VAL A 36 -3.59 -6.84 -10.03
CA VAL A 36 -3.88 -5.54 -10.64
C VAL A 36 -4.11 -5.69 -12.15
N ASP A 37 -3.25 -6.43 -12.84
CA ASP A 37 -3.35 -6.61 -14.29
C ASP A 37 -4.60 -7.42 -14.69
N ARG A 38 -5.06 -8.33 -13.84
CA ARG A 38 -6.22 -9.18 -14.07
C ARG A 38 -7.54 -8.53 -13.67
N ASP A 39 -7.58 -7.89 -12.50
CA ASP A 39 -8.83 -7.52 -11.83
C ASP A 39 -9.22 -6.06 -12.11
N ILE A 40 -8.28 -5.17 -12.45
CA ILE A 40 -8.56 -3.76 -12.76
C ILE A 40 -9.01 -3.59 -14.21
N LYS A 41 -10.22 -3.09 -14.38
CA LYS A 41 -10.79 -2.81 -15.71
C LYS A 41 -10.19 -1.54 -16.29
N LYS A 42 -9.65 -1.64 -17.49
CA LYS A 42 -9.14 -0.48 -18.25
C LYS A 42 -10.29 0.23 -18.95
N THR A 43 -10.21 1.55 -19.08
CA THR A 43 -11.15 2.31 -19.90
C THR A 43 -11.04 1.86 -21.36
N THR A 44 -12.17 1.53 -21.95
CA THR A 44 -12.32 1.28 -23.39
C THR A 44 -13.17 2.39 -24.01
N GLY A 45 -13.25 2.46 -25.35
CA GLY A 45 -13.98 3.54 -26.04
C GLY A 45 -15.40 3.76 -25.52
N ASP A 46 -16.09 2.68 -25.15
CA ASP A 46 -17.51 2.70 -24.77
C ASP A 46 -17.76 2.52 -23.27
N ALA A 47 -16.73 2.20 -22.48
CA ALA A 47 -16.87 1.94 -21.05
C ALA A 47 -15.77 2.59 -20.22
N LYS A 48 -16.18 3.30 -19.16
CA LYS A 48 -15.26 3.84 -18.16
C LYS A 48 -14.68 2.68 -17.34
N GLY A 49 -13.34 2.63 -17.26
CA GLY A 49 -12.64 1.67 -16.42
C GLY A 49 -12.70 2.02 -14.93
N ASP A 50 -12.05 1.19 -14.15
CA ASP A 50 -11.92 1.39 -12.72
C ASP A 50 -11.00 2.57 -12.39
N TRP A 51 -11.10 3.06 -11.17
CA TRP A 51 -10.18 4.04 -10.62
C TRP A 51 -8.77 3.47 -10.55
N ARG A 52 -7.78 4.37 -10.60
CA ARG A 52 -6.39 3.98 -10.37
C ARG A 52 -6.25 3.37 -8.98
N PRO A 53 -5.67 2.18 -8.85
CA PRO A 53 -5.50 1.53 -7.55
C PRO A 53 -4.62 2.36 -6.63
N LEU A 54 -4.93 2.30 -5.33
CA LEU A 54 -4.10 2.84 -4.27
C LEU A 54 -3.36 1.67 -3.63
N LEU A 55 -2.05 1.80 -3.49
CA LEU A 55 -1.20 0.79 -2.88
C LEU A 55 -0.72 1.27 -1.51
N PHE A 56 -1.02 0.50 -0.48
CA PHE A 56 -0.50 0.68 0.86
C PHE A 56 0.36 -0.52 1.23
N VAL A 57 1.63 -0.27 1.53
CA VAL A 57 2.58 -1.31 1.95
C VAL A 57 3.01 -1.03 3.38
N MET A 58 2.95 -2.03 4.24
CA MET A 58 3.49 -1.94 5.60
C MET A 58 4.44 -3.10 5.84
N THR A 59 5.58 -2.83 6.41
CA THR A 59 6.57 -3.84 6.81
C THR A 59 7.31 -3.43 8.07
N ASP A 60 7.66 -4.41 8.87
CA ASP A 60 8.48 -4.27 10.09
C ASP A 60 9.94 -4.66 9.86
N GLY A 61 10.31 -5.06 8.65
CA GLY A 61 11.64 -5.53 8.31
C GLY A 61 12.08 -5.18 6.90
N SER A 62 13.26 -5.69 6.57
CA SER A 62 13.81 -5.60 5.21
C SER A 62 13.34 -6.80 4.39
N PRO A 63 13.12 -6.65 3.06
CA PRO A 63 12.87 -7.78 2.20
C PRO A 63 14.00 -8.81 2.26
N SER A 64 13.64 -10.07 2.45
CA SER A 64 14.59 -11.18 2.36
C SER A 64 14.90 -11.55 0.92
N ASP A 65 14.01 -11.19 0.01
CA ASP A 65 14.07 -11.39 -1.44
C ASP A 65 14.39 -10.08 -2.18
N LEU A 66 15.45 -9.38 -1.75
CA LEU A 66 15.78 -8.03 -2.22
C LEU A 66 15.90 -7.90 -3.75
N HIS A 67 16.39 -8.92 -4.44
CA HIS A 67 16.46 -8.93 -5.91
C HIS A 67 15.08 -8.91 -6.53
N ALA A 68 14.21 -9.85 -6.15
CA ALA A 68 12.82 -9.90 -6.61
C ALA A 68 12.06 -8.62 -6.22
N TYR A 69 12.33 -8.06 -5.03
CA TYR A 69 11.75 -6.80 -4.60
C TYR A 69 12.09 -5.65 -5.58
N ARG A 70 13.36 -5.48 -5.98
CA ARG A 70 13.78 -4.42 -6.91
C ARG A 70 13.20 -4.59 -8.31
N GLU A 71 13.11 -5.82 -8.77
CA GLU A 71 12.43 -6.13 -10.04
C GLU A 71 10.94 -5.77 -9.96
N ALA A 72 10.26 -6.20 -8.90
CA ALA A 72 8.86 -5.88 -8.67
C ALA A 72 8.62 -4.37 -8.52
N VAL A 73 9.49 -3.64 -7.82
CA VAL A 73 9.44 -2.16 -7.73
C VAL A 73 9.49 -1.52 -9.11
N THR A 74 10.38 -2.00 -9.98
CA THR A 74 10.48 -1.51 -11.36
C THR A 74 9.16 -1.72 -12.11
N GLU A 75 8.53 -2.87 -11.93
CA GLU A 75 7.24 -3.19 -12.55
C GLU A 75 6.07 -2.41 -11.93
N VAL A 76 6.07 -2.18 -10.62
CA VAL A 76 5.08 -1.30 -9.96
C VAL A 76 5.11 0.11 -10.53
N LYS A 77 6.31 0.67 -10.73
CA LYS A 77 6.48 2.03 -11.29
C LYS A 77 6.01 2.18 -12.74
N LYS A 78 5.94 1.09 -13.49
CA LYS A 78 5.38 1.08 -14.85
C LYS A 78 3.86 1.11 -14.86
N ARG A 79 3.20 0.71 -13.76
CA ARG A 79 1.73 0.70 -13.67
C ARG A 79 1.23 2.03 -13.14
N ASN A 80 0.00 2.32 -13.50
CA ASN A 80 -0.63 3.61 -13.24
C ASN A 80 -1.37 3.59 -11.88
N PHE A 81 -0.63 3.49 -10.78
CA PHE A 81 -1.20 3.66 -9.45
C PHE A 81 -1.60 5.12 -9.20
N GLY A 82 -2.72 5.33 -8.52
CA GLY A 82 -3.18 6.66 -8.12
C GLY A 82 -2.34 7.22 -6.96
N SER A 83 -1.89 6.35 -6.07
CA SER A 83 -0.93 6.66 -5.02
C SER A 83 -0.28 5.38 -4.50
N ILE A 84 0.96 5.49 -4.08
CA ILE A 84 1.68 4.43 -3.36
C ILE A 84 2.17 5.04 -2.05
N LEU A 85 1.78 4.45 -0.93
CA LEU A 85 2.22 4.82 0.41
C LEU A 85 2.89 3.61 1.06
N ALA A 86 4.09 3.79 1.56
CA ALA A 86 4.80 2.76 2.30
C ALA A 86 4.97 3.16 3.77
N CYS A 87 4.80 2.21 4.67
CA CYS A 87 4.94 2.36 6.10
C CYS A 87 6.03 1.45 6.64
N ALA A 88 7.06 2.05 7.22
CA ALA A 88 8.10 1.38 7.98
C ALA A 88 7.62 1.28 9.44
N ALA A 89 7.19 0.09 9.87
CA ALA A 89 6.61 -0.13 11.18
C ALA A 89 7.66 -0.72 12.14
N GLY A 90 8.02 0.07 13.15
CA GLY A 90 8.97 -0.33 14.19
C GLY A 90 10.45 -0.17 13.82
N PRO A 91 11.35 -0.41 14.79
CA PRO A 91 12.77 -0.02 14.70
C PRO A 91 13.61 -0.88 13.73
N LYS A 92 13.09 -2.01 13.27
CA LYS A 92 13.80 -2.89 12.33
C LYS A 92 13.48 -2.58 10.87
N ALA A 93 12.42 -1.84 10.60
CA ALA A 93 12.03 -1.47 9.26
C ALA A 93 13.04 -0.49 8.66
N LYS A 94 13.48 -0.78 7.43
CA LYS A 94 14.42 0.07 6.70
C LYS A 94 13.68 0.95 5.72
N GLN A 95 13.51 2.21 6.08
CA GLN A 95 12.83 3.21 5.26
C GLN A 95 13.54 3.43 3.91
N GLU A 96 14.88 3.30 3.85
CA GLU A 96 15.65 3.49 2.63
C GLU A 96 15.22 2.50 1.52
N ILE A 97 14.87 1.28 1.90
CA ILE A 97 14.37 0.27 0.96
C ILE A 97 12.98 0.65 0.46
N LEU A 98 12.12 1.17 1.32
CA LEU A 98 10.78 1.62 0.93
C LEU A 98 10.83 2.88 0.05
N LEU A 99 11.84 3.72 0.20
CA LEU A 99 12.09 4.85 -0.70
C LEU A 99 12.45 4.41 -2.13
N GLU A 100 12.92 3.18 -2.32
CA GLU A 100 13.04 2.61 -3.66
C GLU A 100 11.67 2.42 -4.34
N LEU A 101 10.62 2.15 -3.56
CA LEU A 101 9.26 1.93 -4.07
C LEU A 101 8.51 3.26 -4.31
N THR A 102 8.57 4.18 -3.35
CA THR A 102 7.80 5.44 -3.38
C THR A 102 8.51 6.53 -2.58
N ASP A 103 8.28 7.78 -2.95
CA ASP A 103 8.69 8.98 -2.19
C ASP A 103 7.78 9.27 -0.97
N ARG A 104 6.66 8.53 -0.85
CA ARG A 104 5.70 8.67 0.24
C ARG A 104 5.91 7.56 1.26
N VAL A 105 6.91 7.75 2.10
CA VAL A 105 7.23 6.82 3.19
C VAL A 105 6.87 7.46 4.52
N VAL A 106 6.21 6.70 5.36
CA VAL A 106 5.91 7.06 6.75
C VAL A 106 6.53 6.05 7.70
N THR A 107 6.81 6.46 8.93
CA THR A 107 7.29 5.58 9.98
C THR A 107 6.29 5.52 11.14
N LEU A 108 6.22 4.35 11.77
CA LEU A 108 5.60 4.15 13.06
C LEU A 108 6.70 3.76 14.05
N ASP A 109 6.98 4.64 15.01
CA ASP A 109 8.04 4.40 16.01
C ASP A 109 7.66 3.29 16.99
N THR A 110 6.37 3.16 17.29
CA THR A 110 5.81 2.13 18.14
C THR A 110 4.89 1.20 17.36
N MET A 111 4.85 -0.06 17.78
CA MET A 111 3.99 -1.09 17.21
C MET A 111 2.84 -1.45 18.16
N ASP A 112 2.35 -0.48 18.90
CA ASP A 112 1.23 -0.68 19.79
C ASP A 112 -0.12 -0.51 19.07
N SER A 113 -1.18 -0.93 19.75
CA SER A 113 -2.55 -0.89 19.22
C SER A 113 -3.02 0.52 18.88
N ALA A 114 -2.54 1.55 19.60
CA ALA A 114 -2.92 2.93 19.37
C ALA A 114 -2.28 3.47 18.08
N ALA A 115 -0.98 3.21 17.87
CA ALA A 115 -0.27 3.61 16.66
C ALA A 115 -0.88 2.95 15.41
N PHE A 116 -1.15 1.64 15.46
CA PHE A 116 -1.82 0.95 14.35
C PHE A 116 -3.23 1.51 14.10
N SER A 117 -4.03 1.72 15.15
CA SER A 117 -5.36 2.29 14.99
C SER A 117 -5.32 3.68 14.38
N GLY A 118 -4.39 4.54 14.82
CA GLY A 118 -4.15 5.87 14.26
C GLY A 118 -3.79 5.81 12.79
N PHE A 119 -2.83 4.94 12.43
CA PHE A 119 -2.40 4.74 11.05
C PHE A 119 -3.56 4.29 10.14
N PHE A 120 -4.30 3.25 10.53
CA PHE A 120 -5.39 2.75 9.69
C PHE A 120 -6.57 3.73 9.57
N LYS A 121 -6.86 4.51 10.60
CA LYS A 121 -7.83 5.61 10.51
C LYS A 121 -7.38 6.67 9.51
N TRP A 122 -6.10 7.05 9.55
CA TRP A 122 -5.53 8.01 8.62
C TRP A 122 -5.53 7.48 7.17
N VAL A 123 -5.16 6.21 6.94
CA VAL A 123 -5.25 5.55 5.64
C VAL A 123 -6.70 5.58 5.13
N SER A 124 -7.68 5.22 5.97
CA SER A 124 -9.09 5.22 5.60
C SER A 124 -9.59 6.62 5.23
N ALA A 125 -9.20 7.65 5.99
CA ALA A 125 -9.50 9.04 5.68
C ALA A 125 -8.86 9.48 4.35
N SER A 126 -7.63 9.03 4.08
CA SER A 126 -6.91 9.31 2.82
C SER A 126 -7.63 8.71 1.61
N VAL A 127 -8.14 7.48 1.74
CA VAL A 127 -8.94 6.83 0.69
C VAL A 127 -10.25 7.59 0.46
N ALA A 128 -10.93 8.01 1.53
CA ALA A 128 -12.18 8.77 1.43
C ALA A 128 -11.99 10.11 0.70
N VAL A 129 -10.91 10.85 1.02
CA VAL A 129 -10.55 12.10 0.32
C VAL A 129 -10.27 11.84 -1.16
N GLY A 130 -9.50 10.80 -1.45
CA GLY A 130 -9.20 10.41 -2.83
C GLY A 130 -10.45 10.07 -3.64
N SER A 131 -11.39 9.36 -3.04
CA SER A 131 -12.66 8.98 -3.67
C SER A 131 -13.57 10.19 -3.92
N SER A 132 -13.52 11.21 -3.07
CA SER A 132 -14.32 12.43 -3.19
C SER A 132 -13.77 13.43 -4.21
N SER A 133 -12.46 13.39 -4.47
CA SER A 133 -11.75 14.32 -5.38
C SER A 133 -11.82 13.89 -6.84
N ALA A 134 -12.74 13.03 -7.17
CA ALA A 134 -12.94 12.43 -8.48
C ALA A 134 -12.98 13.48 -9.61
N GLY A 135 -11.91 13.61 -10.36
CA GLY A 135 -11.85 14.34 -11.63
C GLY A 135 -10.99 15.61 -11.63
N VAL A 136 -10.37 16.03 -10.53
CA VAL A 136 -9.68 17.33 -10.48
C VAL A 136 -8.15 17.25 -10.37
N SER A 137 -7.56 16.19 -9.88
CA SER A 137 -6.09 16.06 -9.83
C SER A 137 -5.56 14.66 -9.96
N CYS A 138 -4.40 14.53 -10.60
CA CYS A 138 -3.69 13.25 -10.75
C CYS A 138 -3.03 12.75 -9.44
N GLN A 139 -3.04 13.54 -8.38
CA GLN A 139 -2.43 13.20 -7.09
C GLN A 139 -3.46 13.36 -5.97
N ILE A 140 -3.59 12.31 -5.17
CA ILE A 140 -4.38 12.35 -3.94
C ILE A 140 -3.56 13.12 -2.90
N SER A 141 -4.10 14.25 -2.45
CA SER A 141 -3.54 14.97 -1.31
C SER A 141 -3.93 14.20 -0.04
N LEU A 142 -2.94 13.65 0.64
CA LEU A 142 -3.16 12.98 1.91
C LEU A 142 -3.48 14.02 2.99
N PRO A 143 -4.42 13.74 3.90
CA PRO A 143 -4.60 14.57 5.09
C PRO A 143 -3.34 14.56 5.95
N PRO A 144 -3.13 15.54 6.83
CA PRO A 144 -1.99 15.53 7.73
C PRO A 144 -1.97 14.24 8.55
N PRO A 145 -0.80 13.60 8.69
CA PRO A 145 -0.68 12.38 9.46
C PRO A 145 -0.94 12.65 10.95
N PRO A 146 -1.45 11.66 11.71
CA PRO A 146 -1.60 11.79 13.15
C PRO A 146 -0.21 11.78 13.82
N PRO A 147 -0.10 12.19 15.10
CA PRO A 147 1.18 12.31 15.80
C PRO A 147 2.03 11.04 15.83
N GLU A 148 1.39 9.88 15.77
CA GLU A 148 2.04 8.56 15.80
C GLU A 148 2.68 8.18 14.45
N VAL A 149 2.36 8.93 13.38
CA VAL A 149 2.82 8.67 12.00
C VAL A 149 3.73 9.80 11.59
N GLN A 150 4.99 9.50 11.31
CA GLN A 150 5.97 10.48 10.87
C GLN A 150 6.22 10.33 9.37
N LEU A 151 6.22 11.44 8.64
CA LEU A 151 6.63 11.47 7.24
C LEU A 151 8.16 11.42 7.14
N VAL A 152 8.66 10.54 6.30
CA VAL A 152 10.08 10.53 5.91
C VAL A 152 10.22 11.52 4.75
N LEU A 153 11.01 12.57 4.98
CA LEU A 153 11.30 13.64 4.01
C LEU A 153 12.64 13.38 3.33
#